data_8fdee112a2b0819047a84999e2ab09e3
#
_entry.id   8fdee112a2b0819047a84999e2ab09e3
#
_cell.length_a   1.000
_cell.length_b   1.000
_cell.length_c   1.000
_cell.angle_alpha   90.00
_cell.angle_beta   90.00
_cell.angle_gamma   90.00
#
_symmetry.space_group_name_H-M   'P 1'
#
loop_
_entity.id
_entity.type
_entity.pdbx_description
1 polymer ?
#
loop_
_entity_poly.entity_id
_entity_poly.type
_entity_poly.pdbx_seq_one_letter_code
_entity_poly.pdbx_strand_id
1 'polypeptide(L)'
;MMAYFCSLNMPQPKRNTFFVILILGLLSAIGPFSIDMYLPGFPDIARSMSTTIANVTLSLSSFFIGISVGQFIYGPLLDRFGRKNPLYAGLSLYLIASACCIFSSNVQTLIVLRFLQAIGGCAGMVASRALVRDLFDVSENAKIFSLLMLVVGVSPIIAPTLGGTISSTLGWRYIFAVLTVIAAIILIAVHFALPEGRKPVKDLSLKPGPIISGFLSVAREPQFYTYALTGATASAGLYAYIAGSPYVFMELFHVTERQYGWIFAIIAMGLIGSSQLNSVLLRTWKSEQIIRIALFLQVATGLTLLTGNLLGGLGLFSTIFLIFLFLCCQGCVFPNSSALSLAPFSTNAGTASALLGGIQMCIGALTSASVGWLSNQTAIPMSAVMAACAVTALTILLLGRKIIRYQTQQAVV
;
A
#
# COMPACT_ATOMS: atom_id res chain seq x y z
N MET A 1 39.30 -21.48 -25.92
CA MET A 1 37.88 -21.87 -26.06
C MET A 1 37.42 -22.95 -25.05
N MET A 2 38.25 -23.37 -24.10
CA MET A 2 37.94 -24.41 -23.07
C MET A 2 37.79 -23.88 -21.62
N ALA A 3 37.92 -22.56 -21.42
CA ALA A 3 37.78 -21.95 -20.05
C ALA A 3 36.39 -21.36 -19.75
N TYR A 4 35.41 -21.47 -20.67
CA TYR A 4 34.09 -20.88 -20.53
C TYR A 4 32.98 -21.90 -20.09
N PHE A 5 33.31 -23.19 -19.97
CA PHE A 5 32.34 -24.25 -19.69
C PHE A 5 32.40 -24.81 -18.26
N CYS A 6 33.27 -24.24 -17.38
CA CYS A 6 33.46 -24.81 -16.03
C CYS A 6 32.77 -24.01 -14.89
N SER A 7 31.83 -23.10 -15.20
CA SER A 7 31.08 -22.33 -14.17
C SER A 7 29.62 -22.73 -14.05
N LEU A 8 29.21 -23.81 -14.70
CA LEU A 8 27.81 -24.31 -14.64
C LEU A 8 27.79 -25.61 -13.87
N ASN A 9 27.12 -25.61 -12.73
CA ASN A 9 26.75 -26.71 -11.85
C ASN A 9 27.55 -26.91 -10.57
N MET A 10 27.55 -25.89 -9.71
CA MET A 10 27.54 -26.22 -8.28
C MET A 10 26.09 -26.56 -7.92
N PRO A 11 25.79 -27.73 -7.31
CA PRO A 11 24.45 -28.02 -6.83
C PRO A 11 24.11 -26.97 -5.77
N GLN A 12 23.18 -26.09 -6.10
CA GLN A 12 22.61 -25.17 -5.12
C GLN A 12 22.02 -26.03 -3.98
N PRO A 13 22.33 -25.74 -2.70
CA PRO A 13 21.73 -26.49 -1.59
C PRO A 13 20.21 -26.49 -1.78
N LYS A 14 19.55 -27.65 -1.61
CA LYS A 14 18.10 -27.79 -1.78
C LYS A 14 17.42 -26.70 -0.97
N ARG A 15 17.08 -25.61 -1.62
CA ARG A 15 16.40 -24.48 -1.01
C ARG A 15 15.04 -24.97 -0.56
N ASN A 16 14.72 -24.76 0.70
CA ASN A 16 13.37 -25.00 1.17
C ASN A 16 12.51 -23.82 0.63
N THR A 17 12.07 -23.93 -0.63
CA THR A 17 11.33 -22.93 -1.39
C THR A 17 10.14 -22.37 -0.61
N PHE A 18 9.51 -23.21 0.21
CA PHE A 18 8.40 -22.80 1.07
C PHE A 18 8.83 -21.73 2.09
N PHE A 19 9.95 -21.92 2.80
CA PHE A 19 10.42 -20.91 3.76
C PHE A 19 10.83 -19.59 3.11
N VAL A 20 11.44 -19.65 1.92
CA VAL A 20 11.78 -18.43 1.18
C VAL A 20 10.52 -17.67 0.79
N ILE A 21 9.51 -18.33 0.24
CA ILE A 21 8.22 -17.71 -0.13
C ILE A 21 7.52 -17.13 1.12
N LEU A 22 7.56 -17.84 2.24
CA LEU A 22 6.98 -17.38 3.50
C LEU A 22 7.66 -16.08 3.98
N ILE A 23 9.00 -16.03 3.97
CA ILE A 23 9.76 -14.84 4.36
C ILE A 23 9.42 -13.66 3.43
N LEU A 24 9.38 -13.88 2.11
CA LEU A 24 9.03 -12.84 1.15
C LEU A 24 7.58 -12.35 1.34
N GLY A 25 6.66 -13.25 1.69
CA GLY A 25 5.29 -12.93 2.06
C GLY A 25 5.22 -12.03 3.30
N LEU A 26 5.93 -12.41 4.37
CA LEU A 26 5.99 -11.62 5.61
C LEU A 26 6.63 -10.25 5.38
N LEU A 27 7.70 -10.17 4.59
CA LEU A 27 8.31 -8.90 4.19
C LEU A 27 7.34 -7.99 3.43
N SER A 28 6.50 -8.56 2.58
CA SER A 28 5.47 -7.81 1.83
C SER A 28 4.33 -7.33 2.73
N ALA A 29 3.99 -8.10 3.77
CA ALA A 29 2.87 -7.84 4.67
C ALA A 29 3.21 -6.86 5.81
N ILE A 30 4.50 -6.59 6.08
CA ILE A 30 4.92 -5.74 7.21
C ILE A 30 4.27 -4.34 7.17
N GLY A 31 4.13 -3.75 5.98
CA GLY A 31 3.47 -2.47 5.78
C GLY A 31 1.97 -2.52 6.12
N PRO A 32 1.17 -3.35 5.43
CA PRO A 32 -0.25 -3.55 5.76
C PRO A 32 -0.50 -3.88 7.22
N PHE A 33 0.25 -4.81 7.83
CA PHE A 33 0.11 -5.10 9.26
C PHE A 33 0.36 -3.88 10.14
N SER A 34 1.37 -3.07 9.83
CA SER A 34 1.68 -1.84 10.57
C SER A 34 0.59 -0.77 10.46
N ILE A 35 -0.19 -0.78 9.39
CA ILE A 35 -1.30 0.14 9.18
C ILE A 35 -2.53 -0.40 9.89
N ASP A 36 -2.94 -1.61 9.55
CA ASP A 36 -4.28 -2.12 9.87
C ASP A 36 -4.41 -2.55 11.34
N MET A 37 -3.34 -3.11 11.96
CA MET A 37 -3.36 -3.43 13.41
C MET A 37 -3.43 -2.19 14.29
N TYR A 38 -2.97 -1.05 13.80
CA TYR A 38 -2.86 0.19 14.55
C TYR A 38 -4.20 0.94 14.66
N LEU A 39 -5.08 0.82 13.65
CA LEU A 39 -6.32 1.58 13.53
C LEU A 39 -7.30 1.42 14.72
N PRO A 40 -7.55 0.20 15.23
CA PRO A 40 -8.44 0.02 16.38
C PRO A 40 -7.97 0.74 17.65
N GLY A 41 -6.65 0.99 17.77
CA GLY A 41 -6.07 1.67 18.93
C GLY A 41 -6.19 3.21 18.91
N PHE A 42 -6.73 3.83 17.85
CA PHE A 42 -6.77 5.28 17.72
C PHE A 42 -7.48 6.00 18.87
N PRO A 43 -8.67 5.59 19.33
CA PRO A 43 -9.33 6.23 20.48
C PRO A 43 -8.52 6.12 21.77
N ASP A 44 -7.89 4.98 22.02
CA ASP A 44 -7.06 4.77 23.21
C ASP A 44 -5.79 5.62 23.18
N ILE A 45 -5.14 5.73 22.02
CA ILE A 45 -3.98 6.61 21.83
C ILE A 45 -4.38 8.06 22.07
N ALA A 46 -5.49 8.50 21.48
CA ALA A 46 -5.98 9.88 21.65
C ALA A 46 -6.24 10.19 23.14
N ARG A 47 -6.92 9.29 23.85
CA ARG A 47 -7.15 9.42 25.30
C ARG A 47 -5.87 9.40 26.12
N SER A 48 -4.96 8.45 25.86
CA SER A 48 -3.73 8.29 26.64
C SER A 48 -2.71 9.43 26.43
N MET A 49 -2.75 10.10 25.27
CA MET A 49 -1.89 11.22 24.92
C MET A 49 -2.58 12.59 25.06
N SER A 50 -3.81 12.64 25.61
CA SER A 50 -4.61 13.87 25.77
C SER A 50 -4.71 14.68 24.48
N THR A 51 -5.01 14.00 23.36
CA THR A 51 -5.09 14.56 22.02
C THR A 51 -6.37 14.11 21.30
N THR A 52 -6.56 14.54 20.05
CA THR A 52 -7.70 14.15 19.22
C THR A 52 -7.36 12.99 18.29
N ILE A 53 -8.36 12.20 17.88
CA ILE A 53 -8.18 11.17 16.86
C ILE A 53 -7.64 11.77 15.55
N ALA A 54 -8.04 13.00 15.21
CA ALA A 54 -7.52 13.72 14.04
C ALA A 54 -5.99 13.88 14.11
N ASN A 55 -5.43 14.21 15.26
CA ASN A 55 -3.98 14.30 15.46
C ASN A 55 -3.32 12.91 15.41
N VAL A 56 -3.95 11.88 15.93
CA VAL A 56 -3.46 10.49 15.79
C VAL A 56 -3.43 10.06 14.32
N THR A 57 -4.42 10.46 13.53
CA THR A 57 -4.49 10.20 12.07
C THR A 57 -3.28 10.78 11.32
N LEU A 58 -2.69 11.88 11.79
CA LEU A 58 -1.46 12.42 11.19
C LEU A 58 -0.26 11.47 11.31
N SER A 59 -0.23 10.61 12.32
CA SER A 59 0.79 9.54 12.41
C SER A 59 0.66 8.48 11.33
N LEU A 60 -0.56 8.21 10.88
CA LEU A 60 -0.82 7.34 9.72
C LEU A 60 -0.41 8.03 8.41
N SER A 61 -0.73 9.32 8.26
CA SER A 61 -0.29 10.11 7.10
C SER A 61 1.23 10.16 7.01
N SER A 62 1.90 10.36 8.14
CA SER A 62 3.37 10.32 8.26
C SER A 62 3.94 8.95 7.84
N PHE A 63 3.27 7.86 8.20
CA PHE A 63 3.63 6.51 7.77
C PHE A 63 3.53 6.35 6.24
N PHE A 64 2.47 6.85 5.61
CA PHE A 64 2.35 6.82 4.15
C PHE A 64 3.43 7.65 3.45
N ILE A 65 3.79 8.83 3.99
CA ILE A 65 4.92 9.63 3.51
C ILE A 65 6.21 8.80 3.61
N GLY A 66 6.45 8.13 4.74
CA GLY A 66 7.62 7.29 4.94
C GLY A 66 7.73 6.15 3.93
N ILE A 67 6.60 5.46 3.61
CA ILE A 67 6.59 4.46 2.53
C ILE A 67 6.89 5.12 1.18
N SER A 68 6.28 6.27 0.87
CA SER A 68 6.52 6.98 -0.39
C SER A 68 8.00 7.30 -0.57
N VAL A 69 8.63 7.91 0.42
CA VAL A 69 10.07 8.22 0.43
C VAL A 69 10.91 6.95 0.29
N GLY A 70 10.54 5.90 1.04
CA GLY A 70 11.21 4.60 0.97
C GLY A 70 11.17 3.97 -0.42
N GLN A 71 10.08 4.08 -1.17
CA GLN A 71 9.96 3.56 -2.54
C GLN A 71 11.04 4.14 -3.46
N PHE A 72 11.34 5.43 -3.34
CA PHE A 72 12.37 6.10 -4.15
C PHE A 72 13.79 5.76 -3.70
N ILE A 73 14.00 5.48 -2.41
CA ILE A 73 15.31 5.23 -1.81
C ILE A 73 15.75 3.78 -2.02
N TYR A 74 14.87 2.81 -1.71
CA TYR A 74 15.28 1.40 -1.66
C TYR A 74 15.50 0.76 -3.03
N GLY A 75 14.87 1.24 -4.11
CA GLY A 75 15.13 0.74 -5.44
C GLY A 75 16.63 0.81 -5.80
N PRO A 76 17.22 2.03 -5.89
CA PRO A 76 18.62 2.21 -6.18
C PRO A 76 19.57 1.59 -5.15
N LEU A 77 19.22 1.61 -3.86
CA LEU A 77 20.06 1.02 -2.81
C LEU A 77 20.19 -0.49 -2.95
N LEU A 78 19.07 -1.18 -3.24
CA LEU A 78 19.02 -2.63 -3.43
C LEU A 78 19.81 -3.06 -4.68
N ASP A 79 19.85 -2.24 -5.72
CA ASP A 79 20.63 -2.52 -6.92
C ASP A 79 22.14 -2.25 -6.71
N ARG A 80 22.48 -1.19 -5.98
CA ARG A 80 23.87 -0.77 -5.71
C ARG A 80 24.59 -1.67 -4.70
N PHE A 81 23.93 -1.99 -3.57
CA PHE A 81 24.55 -2.66 -2.41
C PHE A 81 24.16 -4.12 -2.27
N GLY A 82 23.37 -4.67 -3.23
CA GLY A 82 22.79 -6.00 -3.14
C GLY A 82 21.50 -6.00 -2.30
N ARG A 83 20.83 -7.15 -2.26
CA ARG A 83 19.48 -7.22 -1.68
C ARG A 83 19.48 -7.21 -0.15
N LYS A 84 20.42 -7.92 0.49
CA LYS A 84 20.39 -8.11 1.94
C LYS A 84 20.83 -6.89 2.75
N ASN A 85 21.89 -6.18 2.35
CA ASN A 85 22.42 -5.08 3.17
C ASN A 85 21.42 -3.95 3.39
N PRO A 86 20.74 -3.40 2.34
CA PRO A 86 19.69 -2.40 2.57
C PRO A 86 18.47 -2.96 3.29
N LEU A 87 18.17 -4.27 3.11
CA LEU A 87 17.08 -4.94 3.81
C LEU A 87 17.38 -5.04 5.32
N TYR A 88 18.60 -5.42 5.72
CA TYR A 88 19.01 -5.41 7.12
C TYR A 88 18.92 -4.02 7.75
N ALA A 89 19.45 -3.00 7.08
CA ALA A 89 19.38 -1.63 7.56
C ALA A 89 17.92 -1.18 7.74
N GLY A 90 17.06 -1.46 6.76
CA GLY A 90 15.65 -1.10 6.83
C GLY A 90 14.89 -1.85 7.92
N LEU A 91 15.04 -3.17 8.02
CA LEU A 91 14.37 -3.97 9.06
C LEU A 91 14.87 -3.60 10.47
N SER A 92 16.15 -3.28 10.63
CA SER A 92 16.69 -2.78 11.91
C SER A 92 16.09 -1.43 12.27
N LEU A 93 15.98 -0.51 11.32
CA LEU A 93 15.31 0.78 11.52
C LEU A 93 13.84 0.58 11.90
N TYR A 94 13.11 -0.31 11.20
CA TYR A 94 11.73 -0.63 11.51
C TYR A 94 11.58 -1.19 12.93
N LEU A 95 12.44 -2.14 13.32
CA LEU A 95 12.43 -2.76 14.63
C LEU A 95 12.65 -1.72 15.74
N ILE A 96 13.70 -0.89 15.61
CA ILE A 96 14.03 0.16 16.58
C ILE A 96 12.89 1.17 16.67
N ALA A 97 12.38 1.65 15.54
CA ALA A 97 11.29 2.61 15.52
C ALA A 97 10.01 2.03 16.14
N SER A 98 9.69 0.76 15.87
CA SER A 98 8.55 0.06 16.48
C SER A 98 8.69 -0.05 17.99
N ALA A 99 9.88 -0.44 18.47
CA ALA A 99 10.18 -0.50 19.91
C ALA A 99 10.07 0.90 20.57
N CYS A 100 10.58 1.94 19.93
CA CYS A 100 10.46 3.31 20.43
C CYS A 100 9.00 3.80 20.47
N CYS A 101 8.12 3.36 19.55
CA CYS A 101 6.70 3.69 19.60
C CYS A 101 6.01 3.23 20.89
N ILE A 102 6.47 2.12 21.50
CA ILE A 102 5.94 1.62 22.78
C ILE A 102 6.07 2.67 23.89
N PHE A 103 7.19 3.40 23.89
CA PHE A 103 7.53 4.37 24.91
C PHE A 103 7.13 5.82 24.56
N SER A 104 6.45 6.03 23.44
CA SER A 104 6.02 7.36 23.04
C SER A 104 5.02 7.94 24.05
N SER A 105 5.28 9.18 24.50
CA SER A 105 4.47 9.89 25.49
C SER A 105 3.58 10.99 24.89
N ASN A 106 3.85 11.38 23.64
CA ASN A 106 3.10 12.42 22.95
C ASN A 106 2.93 12.08 21.46
N VAL A 107 1.94 12.70 20.82
CA VAL A 107 1.55 12.40 19.43
C VAL A 107 2.62 12.85 18.43
N GLN A 108 3.38 13.91 18.71
CA GLN A 108 4.44 14.42 17.82
C GLN A 108 5.58 13.41 17.71
N THR A 109 6.03 12.87 18.84
CA THR A 109 7.03 11.80 18.86
C THR A 109 6.52 10.57 18.10
N LEU A 110 5.25 10.19 18.31
CA LEU A 110 4.64 9.07 17.60
C LEU A 110 4.62 9.31 16.08
N ILE A 111 4.28 10.51 15.61
CA ILE A 111 4.29 10.90 14.19
C ILE A 111 5.68 10.69 13.58
N VAL A 112 6.73 11.16 14.26
CA VAL A 112 8.13 11.02 13.78
C VAL A 112 8.55 9.54 13.76
N LEU A 113 8.26 8.80 14.82
CA LEU A 113 8.60 7.38 14.90
C LEU A 113 7.87 6.54 13.86
N ARG A 114 6.62 6.86 13.55
CA ARG A 114 5.83 6.22 12.49
C ARG A 114 6.42 6.48 11.10
N PHE A 115 6.95 7.68 10.85
CA PHE A 115 7.68 7.99 9.63
C PHE A 115 8.94 7.11 9.48
N LEU A 116 9.75 7.03 10.52
CA LEU A 116 10.97 6.19 10.53
C LEU A 116 10.65 4.70 10.39
N GLN A 117 9.62 4.24 11.10
CA GLN A 117 9.11 2.88 10.99
C GLN A 117 8.70 2.54 9.55
N ALA A 118 8.01 3.46 8.89
CA ALA A 118 7.55 3.28 7.51
C ALA A 118 8.71 3.22 6.51
N ILE A 119 9.71 4.10 6.64
CA ILE A 119 10.94 4.01 5.85
C ILE A 119 11.57 2.63 6.03
N GLY A 120 11.73 2.17 7.27
CA GLY A 120 12.30 0.87 7.54
C GLY A 120 11.51 -0.29 6.94
N GLY A 121 10.19 -0.30 7.11
CA GLY A 121 9.29 -1.34 6.58
C GLY A 121 9.23 -1.39 5.05
N CYS A 122 9.40 -0.24 4.40
CA CYS A 122 9.43 -0.14 2.94
C CYS A 122 10.56 -0.98 2.32
N ALA A 123 11.69 -1.15 3.02
CA ALA A 123 12.77 -2.03 2.57
C ALA A 123 12.29 -3.45 2.29
N GLY A 124 11.50 -4.02 3.20
CA GLY A 124 10.91 -5.35 3.04
C GLY A 124 9.98 -5.45 1.84
N MET A 125 9.10 -4.46 1.68
CA MET A 125 8.13 -4.41 0.56
C MET A 125 8.81 -4.32 -0.81
N VAL A 126 9.89 -3.53 -0.93
CA VAL A 126 10.62 -3.37 -2.19
C VAL A 126 11.54 -4.57 -2.45
N ALA A 127 12.27 -5.02 -1.41
CA ALA A 127 13.20 -6.15 -1.53
C ALA A 127 12.48 -7.46 -1.86
N SER A 128 11.30 -7.72 -1.30
CA SER A 128 10.54 -8.94 -1.58
C SER A 128 10.23 -9.09 -3.07
N ARG A 129 9.78 -8.01 -3.72
CA ARG A 129 9.48 -8.01 -5.16
C ARG A 129 10.73 -8.19 -6.02
N ALA A 130 11.86 -7.59 -5.60
CA ALA A 130 13.14 -7.74 -6.28
C ALA A 130 13.67 -9.17 -6.15
N LEU A 131 13.61 -9.75 -4.95
CA LEU A 131 14.07 -11.09 -4.64
C LEU A 131 13.26 -12.18 -5.36
N VAL A 132 11.94 -12.02 -5.56
CA VAL A 132 11.17 -12.95 -6.38
C VAL A 132 11.78 -13.04 -7.78
N ARG A 133 12.07 -11.90 -8.41
CA ARG A 133 12.67 -11.86 -9.75
C ARG A 133 14.10 -12.39 -9.81
N ASP A 134 14.84 -12.29 -8.70
CA ASP A 134 16.24 -12.73 -8.63
C ASP A 134 16.39 -14.22 -8.30
N LEU A 135 15.45 -14.81 -7.56
CA LEU A 135 15.57 -16.15 -6.97
C LEU A 135 14.78 -17.24 -7.70
N PHE A 136 13.80 -16.86 -8.51
CA PHE A 136 12.89 -17.80 -9.18
C PHE A 136 12.87 -17.57 -10.69
N ASP A 137 12.56 -18.62 -11.43
CA ASP A 137 12.45 -18.54 -12.87
C ASP A 137 11.23 -17.72 -13.33
N VAL A 138 11.32 -17.10 -14.51
CA VAL A 138 10.25 -16.26 -15.06
C VAL A 138 8.91 -16.98 -15.11
N SER A 139 8.92 -18.27 -15.39
CA SER A 139 7.73 -19.14 -15.43
C SER A 139 7.05 -19.32 -14.07
N GLU A 140 7.81 -19.23 -12.96
CA GLU A 140 7.31 -19.39 -11.60
C GLU A 140 6.93 -18.06 -10.96
N ASN A 141 7.51 -16.94 -11.43
CA ASN A 141 7.33 -15.62 -10.85
C ASN A 141 5.86 -15.25 -10.67
N ALA A 142 5.01 -15.50 -11.66
CA ALA A 142 3.59 -15.18 -11.60
C ALA A 142 2.88 -15.91 -10.44
N LYS A 143 3.19 -17.20 -10.24
CA LYS A 143 2.64 -17.99 -9.13
C LYS A 143 3.11 -17.47 -7.77
N ILE A 144 4.39 -17.13 -7.64
CA ILE A 144 4.97 -16.64 -6.40
C ILE A 144 4.42 -15.26 -6.07
N PHE A 145 4.34 -14.34 -7.05
CA PHE A 145 3.68 -13.05 -6.84
C PHE A 145 2.23 -13.20 -6.41
N SER A 146 1.49 -14.17 -6.95
CA SER A 146 0.12 -14.45 -6.51
C SER A 146 0.05 -14.90 -5.05
N LEU A 147 1.01 -15.72 -4.59
CA LEU A 147 1.10 -16.12 -3.18
C LEU A 147 1.45 -14.93 -2.26
N LEU A 148 2.37 -14.04 -2.69
CA LEU A 148 2.65 -12.82 -1.94
C LEU A 148 1.41 -11.91 -1.87
N MET A 149 0.68 -11.76 -2.98
CA MET A 149 -0.56 -10.98 -2.99
C MET A 149 -1.64 -11.60 -2.12
N LEU A 150 -1.68 -12.93 -1.98
CA LEU A 150 -2.58 -13.60 -1.05
C LEU A 150 -2.26 -13.21 0.40
N VAL A 151 -0.97 -13.22 0.80
CA VAL A 151 -0.54 -12.82 2.14
C VAL A 151 -0.89 -11.35 2.42
N VAL A 152 -0.61 -10.46 1.46
CA VAL A 152 -0.97 -9.04 1.56
C VAL A 152 -2.49 -8.85 1.61
N GLY A 153 -3.25 -9.62 0.82
CA GLY A 153 -4.71 -9.55 0.79
C GLY A 153 -5.38 -10.06 2.06
N VAL A 154 -4.80 -11.07 2.73
CA VAL A 154 -5.33 -11.58 4.01
C VAL A 154 -5.02 -10.64 5.18
N SER A 155 -3.97 -9.81 5.06
CA SER A 155 -3.55 -8.86 6.10
C SER A 155 -4.68 -7.94 6.60
N PRO A 156 -5.48 -7.26 5.75
CA PRO A 156 -6.57 -6.40 6.21
C PRO A 156 -7.72 -7.12 6.90
N ILE A 157 -7.79 -8.44 6.77
CA ILE A 157 -8.78 -9.27 7.48
C ILE A 157 -8.29 -9.60 8.89
N ILE A 158 -7.03 -10.00 9.00
CA ILE A 158 -6.43 -10.49 10.26
C ILE A 158 -5.95 -9.32 11.13
N ALA A 159 -5.24 -8.35 10.55
CA ALA A 159 -4.54 -7.33 11.31
C ALA A 159 -5.47 -6.44 12.17
N PRO A 160 -6.60 -5.89 11.68
CA PRO A 160 -7.47 -5.08 12.52
C PRO A 160 -8.15 -5.90 13.63
N THR A 161 -8.49 -7.16 13.36
CA THR A 161 -9.10 -8.06 14.35
C THR A 161 -8.13 -8.37 15.49
N LEU A 162 -6.86 -8.67 15.15
CA LEU A 162 -5.79 -8.83 16.13
C LEU A 162 -5.50 -7.53 16.87
N GLY A 163 -5.41 -6.42 16.14
CA GLY A 163 -5.18 -5.09 16.70
C GLY A 163 -6.26 -4.67 17.68
N GLY A 164 -7.53 -4.87 17.32
CA GLY A 164 -8.69 -4.59 18.19
C GLY A 164 -8.69 -5.45 19.45
N THR A 165 -8.36 -6.74 19.33
CA THR A 165 -8.26 -7.63 20.48
C THR A 165 -7.11 -7.22 21.41
N ILE A 166 -5.93 -6.93 20.85
CA ILE A 166 -4.75 -6.49 21.62
C ILE A 166 -5.02 -5.14 22.30
N SER A 167 -5.56 -4.17 21.58
CA SER A 167 -5.86 -2.84 22.11
C SER A 167 -6.84 -2.93 23.29
N SER A 168 -7.94 -3.67 23.12
CA SER A 168 -9.00 -3.80 24.14
C SER A 168 -8.58 -4.57 25.38
N THR A 169 -7.59 -5.51 25.28
CA THR A 169 -7.20 -6.37 26.42
C THR A 169 -5.92 -5.91 27.10
N LEU A 170 -4.92 -5.47 26.33
CA LEU A 170 -3.57 -5.14 26.81
C LEU A 170 -3.25 -3.65 26.65
N GLY A 171 -3.99 -2.96 25.79
CA GLY A 171 -3.76 -1.56 25.45
C GLY A 171 -2.95 -1.38 24.16
N TRP A 172 -3.05 -0.20 23.55
CA TRP A 172 -2.51 0.13 22.24
C TRP A 172 -0.98 -0.04 22.11
N ARG A 173 -0.23 0.13 23.20
CA ARG A 173 1.24 0.00 23.19
C ARG A 173 1.69 -1.41 22.82
N TYR A 174 0.92 -2.42 23.19
CA TYR A 174 1.21 -3.82 22.86
C TYR A 174 1.07 -4.11 21.36
N ILE A 175 0.34 -3.31 20.60
CA ILE A 175 0.34 -3.40 19.13
C ILE A 175 1.77 -3.21 18.60
N PHE A 176 2.47 -2.18 19.07
CA PHE A 176 3.86 -1.93 18.68
C PHE A 176 4.83 -2.98 19.22
N ALA A 177 4.56 -3.55 20.40
CA ALA A 177 5.34 -4.67 20.93
C ALA A 177 5.22 -5.90 20.02
N VAL A 178 4.03 -6.24 19.57
CA VAL A 178 3.80 -7.35 18.63
C VAL A 178 4.49 -7.07 17.28
N LEU A 179 4.37 -5.86 16.74
CA LEU A 179 5.07 -5.46 15.51
C LEU A 179 6.61 -5.56 15.66
N THR A 180 7.14 -5.21 16.83
CA THR A 180 8.58 -5.34 17.15
C THR A 180 9.00 -6.80 17.15
N VAL A 181 8.22 -7.69 17.77
CA VAL A 181 8.49 -9.13 17.79
C VAL A 181 8.42 -9.71 16.37
N ILE A 182 7.40 -9.37 15.60
CA ILE A 182 7.28 -9.79 14.19
C ILE A 182 8.51 -9.34 13.39
N ALA A 183 8.96 -8.10 13.55
CA ALA A 183 10.14 -7.59 12.87
C ALA A 183 11.41 -8.33 13.26
N ALA A 184 11.59 -8.65 14.55
CA ALA A 184 12.72 -9.44 15.04
C ALA A 184 12.73 -10.86 14.44
N ILE A 185 11.57 -11.51 14.39
CA ILE A 185 11.42 -12.84 13.77
C ILE A 185 11.77 -12.78 12.29
N ILE A 186 11.26 -11.77 11.56
CA ILE A 186 11.56 -11.58 10.15
C ILE A 186 13.06 -11.32 9.94
N LEU A 187 13.68 -10.48 10.77
CA LEU A 187 15.12 -10.17 10.66
C LEU A 187 15.98 -11.43 10.88
N ILE A 188 15.64 -12.25 11.86
CA ILE A 188 16.29 -13.54 12.14
C ILE A 188 16.07 -14.49 10.95
N ALA A 189 14.86 -14.60 10.44
CA ALA A 189 14.54 -15.45 9.30
C ALA A 189 15.28 -15.01 8.01
N VAL A 190 15.39 -13.72 7.77
CA VAL A 190 16.19 -13.14 6.66
C VAL A 190 17.67 -13.51 6.81
N HIS A 191 18.19 -13.47 8.04
CA HIS A 191 19.59 -13.79 8.28
C HIS A 191 19.91 -15.26 7.96
N PHE A 192 19.12 -16.19 8.47
CA PHE A 192 19.43 -17.63 8.39
C PHE A 192 18.89 -18.31 7.13
N ALA A 193 17.73 -17.89 6.62
CA ALA A 193 17.01 -18.64 5.60
C ALA A 193 16.84 -17.92 4.26
N LEU A 194 17.02 -16.59 4.18
CA LEU A 194 16.90 -15.88 2.91
C LEU A 194 18.21 -15.96 2.14
N PRO A 195 18.23 -16.45 0.89
CA PRO A 195 19.42 -16.44 0.04
C PRO A 195 19.83 -15.02 -0.38
N GLU A 196 21.08 -14.86 -0.78
CA GLU A 196 21.50 -13.67 -1.51
C GLU A 196 20.75 -13.59 -2.86
N GLY A 197 20.28 -12.41 -3.21
CA GLY A 197 19.72 -12.15 -4.52
C GLY A 197 20.81 -11.81 -5.55
N ARG A 198 20.49 -10.95 -6.50
CA ARG A 198 21.43 -10.46 -7.50
C ARG A 198 22.65 -9.80 -6.85
N LYS A 199 23.83 -10.03 -7.40
CA LYS A 199 25.07 -9.40 -6.94
C LYS A 199 24.99 -7.87 -7.07
N PRO A 200 25.65 -7.12 -6.16
CA PRO A 200 25.71 -5.67 -6.20
C PRO A 200 26.27 -5.15 -7.52
N VAL A 201 25.65 -4.09 -8.07
CA VAL A 201 26.17 -3.39 -9.26
C VAL A 201 27.00 -2.20 -8.78
N LYS A 202 28.31 -2.43 -8.54
CA LYS A 202 29.22 -1.44 -7.93
C LYS A 202 29.34 -0.12 -8.70
N ASP A 203 29.13 -0.15 -10.01
CA ASP A 203 29.27 1.02 -10.89
C ASP A 203 27.95 1.81 -11.04
N LEU A 204 26.84 1.35 -10.42
CA LEU A 204 25.59 2.08 -10.46
C LEU A 204 25.74 3.43 -9.74
N SER A 205 25.49 4.51 -10.45
CA SER A 205 25.55 5.86 -9.88
C SER A 205 24.33 6.12 -8.99
N LEU A 206 24.58 6.49 -7.74
CA LEU A 206 23.54 6.98 -6.82
C LEU A 206 23.37 8.50 -6.89
N LYS A 207 23.99 9.18 -7.87
CA LYS A 207 23.82 10.63 -8.06
C LYS A 207 22.35 10.94 -8.33
N PRO A 208 21.78 11.99 -7.71
CA PRO A 208 20.37 12.35 -7.88
C PRO A 208 19.98 12.61 -9.35
N GLY A 209 20.86 13.22 -10.14
CA GLY A 209 20.57 13.60 -11.52
C GLY A 209 20.10 12.43 -12.40
N PRO A 210 20.89 11.35 -12.59
CA PRO A 210 20.45 10.18 -13.37
C PRO A 210 19.20 9.51 -12.84
N ILE A 211 19.02 9.46 -11.51
CA ILE A 211 17.83 8.88 -10.88
C ILE A 211 16.60 9.72 -11.21
N ILE A 212 16.68 11.04 -11.01
CA ILE A 212 15.57 11.97 -11.30
C ILE A 212 15.24 11.97 -12.81
N SER A 213 16.25 11.96 -13.68
CA SER A 213 16.03 11.91 -15.13
C SER A 213 15.29 10.63 -15.56
N GLY A 214 15.63 9.49 -14.92
CA GLY A 214 14.92 8.23 -15.14
C GLY A 214 13.45 8.31 -14.71
N PHE A 215 13.14 8.87 -13.54
CA PHE A 215 11.77 9.09 -13.12
C PHE A 215 11.03 10.08 -14.02
N LEU A 216 11.69 11.15 -14.44
CA LEU A 216 11.08 12.16 -15.31
C LEU A 216 10.76 11.62 -16.70
N SER A 217 11.60 10.74 -17.26
CA SER A 217 11.33 10.07 -18.54
C SER A 217 10.08 9.22 -18.48
N VAL A 218 9.87 8.48 -17.37
CA VAL A 218 8.66 7.70 -17.14
C VAL A 218 7.44 8.59 -16.92
N ALA A 219 7.58 9.66 -16.13
CA ALA A 219 6.49 10.59 -15.82
C ALA A 219 5.97 11.36 -17.06
N ARG A 220 6.78 11.49 -18.11
CA ARG A 220 6.37 12.15 -19.37
C ARG A 220 5.53 11.29 -20.29
N GLU A 221 5.49 9.96 -20.05
CA GLU A 221 4.69 9.04 -20.89
C GLU A 221 3.19 9.25 -20.63
N PRO A 222 2.37 9.67 -21.63
CA PRO A 222 0.96 9.97 -21.44
C PRO A 222 0.14 8.80 -20.92
N GLN A 223 0.43 7.60 -21.38
CA GLN A 223 -0.25 6.41 -20.88
C GLN A 223 0.09 6.16 -19.40
N PHE A 224 1.35 6.37 -19.00
CA PHE A 224 1.77 6.22 -17.60
C PHE A 224 1.02 7.21 -16.70
N TYR A 225 1.18 8.53 -16.93
CA TYR A 225 0.60 9.49 -15.99
C TYR A 225 -0.93 9.42 -15.97
N THR A 226 -1.58 9.14 -17.08
CA THR A 226 -3.04 9.00 -17.13
C THR A 226 -3.51 7.86 -16.22
N TYR A 227 -3.00 6.65 -16.41
CA TYR A 227 -3.45 5.50 -15.63
C TYR A 227 -2.86 5.45 -14.22
N ALA A 228 -1.62 5.89 -14.02
CA ALA A 228 -1.01 5.97 -12.70
C ALA A 228 -1.76 6.95 -11.79
N LEU A 229 -2.05 8.17 -12.27
CA LEU A 229 -2.81 9.16 -11.50
C LEU A 229 -4.27 8.72 -11.30
N THR A 230 -4.91 8.13 -12.32
CA THR A 230 -6.27 7.56 -12.16
C THR A 230 -6.30 6.52 -11.04
N GLY A 231 -5.40 5.54 -11.10
CA GLY A 231 -5.34 4.46 -10.10
C GLY A 231 -4.95 4.97 -8.71
N ALA A 232 -3.97 5.87 -8.63
CA ALA A 232 -3.52 6.45 -7.36
C ALA A 232 -4.61 7.30 -6.70
N THR A 233 -5.32 8.14 -7.48
CA THR A 233 -6.39 8.99 -6.96
C THR A 233 -7.63 8.17 -6.60
N ALA A 234 -8.00 7.15 -7.37
CA ALA A 234 -9.06 6.22 -7.00
C ALA A 234 -8.73 5.47 -5.70
N SER A 235 -7.46 5.02 -5.55
CA SER A 235 -6.96 4.38 -4.31
C SER A 235 -6.93 5.34 -3.12
N ALA A 236 -6.86 6.64 -3.37
CA ALA A 236 -6.90 7.64 -2.31
C ALA A 236 -8.20 7.59 -1.50
N GLY A 237 -9.32 7.19 -2.12
CA GLY A 237 -10.57 6.92 -1.40
C GLY A 237 -10.46 5.82 -0.35
N LEU A 238 -9.67 4.77 -0.59
CA LEU A 238 -9.34 3.75 0.42
C LEU A 238 -8.56 4.36 1.58
N TYR A 239 -7.57 5.22 1.30
CA TYR A 239 -6.79 5.87 2.37
C TYR A 239 -7.61 6.88 3.17
N ALA A 240 -8.60 7.55 2.55
CA ALA A 240 -9.58 8.37 3.25
C ALA A 240 -10.43 7.52 4.20
N TYR A 241 -10.92 6.37 3.74
CA TYR A 241 -11.62 5.40 4.57
C TYR A 241 -10.74 4.92 5.74
N ILE A 242 -9.53 4.46 5.48
CA ILE A 242 -8.60 3.99 6.51
C ILE A 242 -8.36 5.07 7.57
N ALA A 243 -8.17 6.33 7.16
CA ALA A 243 -7.90 7.44 8.06
C ALA A 243 -9.12 7.88 8.87
N GLY A 244 -10.32 7.87 8.28
CA GLY A 244 -11.55 8.36 8.91
C GLY A 244 -12.35 7.31 9.63
N SER A 245 -12.21 6.02 9.28
CA SER A 245 -13.04 4.95 9.80
C SER A 245 -12.95 4.73 11.32
N PRO A 246 -11.79 4.89 12.01
CA PRO A 246 -11.75 4.77 13.45
C PRO A 246 -12.67 5.78 14.14
N TYR A 247 -12.66 7.03 13.68
CA TYR A 247 -13.52 8.07 14.21
C TYR A 247 -15.00 7.77 13.92
N VAL A 248 -15.34 7.48 12.66
CA VAL A 248 -16.73 7.25 12.24
C VAL A 248 -17.34 6.05 12.93
N PHE A 249 -16.63 4.92 13.01
CA PHE A 249 -17.20 3.72 13.59
C PHE A 249 -17.14 3.68 15.11
N MET A 250 -16.01 4.06 15.72
CA MET A 250 -15.83 3.92 17.16
C MET A 250 -16.36 5.12 17.96
N GLU A 251 -16.23 6.35 17.45
CA GLU A 251 -16.72 7.53 18.17
C GLU A 251 -18.17 7.89 17.80
N LEU A 252 -18.53 7.91 16.49
CA LEU A 252 -19.88 8.32 16.10
C LEU A 252 -20.90 7.18 16.22
N PHE A 253 -20.55 5.96 15.81
CA PHE A 253 -21.44 4.80 15.90
C PHE A 253 -21.24 3.96 17.16
N HIS A 254 -20.31 4.34 18.06
CA HIS A 254 -19.98 3.66 19.31
C HIS A 254 -19.69 2.15 19.16
N VAL A 255 -19.09 1.78 18.02
CA VAL A 255 -18.65 0.42 17.75
C VAL A 255 -17.40 0.12 18.61
N THR A 256 -17.36 -1.04 19.25
CA THR A 256 -16.18 -1.45 20.01
C THR A 256 -14.99 -1.76 19.12
N GLU A 257 -13.77 -1.67 19.63
CA GLU A 257 -12.52 -1.98 18.89
C GLU A 257 -12.56 -3.36 18.24
N ARG A 258 -13.13 -4.35 18.93
CA ARG A 258 -13.29 -5.70 18.41
C ARG A 258 -14.30 -5.77 17.26
N GLN A 259 -15.43 -5.09 17.38
CA GLN A 259 -16.44 -5.00 16.31
C GLN A 259 -15.89 -4.23 15.10
N TYR A 260 -15.11 -3.16 15.34
CA TYR A 260 -14.42 -2.43 14.28
C TYR A 260 -13.52 -3.35 13.45
N GLY A 261 -12.76 -4.25 14.09
CA GLY A 261 -11.95 -5.24 13.39
C GLY A 261 -12.78 -6.12 12.44
N TRP A 262 -13.97 -6.57 12.87
CA TRP A 262 -14.87 -7.36 12.01
C TRP A 262 -15.47 -6.55 10.85
N ILE A 263 -15.87 -5.31 11.10
CA ILE A 263 -16.37 -4.40 10.06
C ILE A 263 -15.29 -4.18 8.99
N PHE A 264 -14.06 -3.90 9.44
CA PHE A 264 -12.94 -3.70 8.54
C PHE A 264 -12.65 -4.95 7.71
N ALA A 265 -12.70 -6.13 8.33
CA ALA A 265 -12.52 -7.41 7.64
C ALA A 265 -13.59 -7.65 6.56
N ILE A 266 -14.87 -7.37 6.86
CA ILE A 266 -15.98 -7.50 5.89
C ILE A 266 -15.76 -6.57 4.69
N ILE A 267 -15.38 -5.32 4.94
CA ILE A 267 -15.12 -4.33 3.89
C ILE A 267 -13.90 -4.74 3.05
N ALA A 268 -12.84 -5.25 3.70
CA ALA A 268 -11.65 -5.75 3.01
C ALA A 268 -11.95 -6.99 2.14
N MET A 269 -12.84 -7.88 2.59
CA MET A 269 -13.30 -9.01 1.76
C MET A 269 -13.98 -8.53 0.47
N GLY A 270 -14.72 -7.43 0.49
CA GLY A 270 -15.28 -6.80 -0.70
C GLY A 270 -14.21 -6.35 -1.69
N LEU A 271 -13.19 -5.64 -1.21
CA LEU A 271 -12.05 -5.18 -2.01
C LEU A 271 -11.29 -6.37 -2.65
N ILE A 272 -11.00 -7.40 -1.86
CA ILE A 272 -10.25 -8.57 -2.31
C ILE A 272 -11.09 -9.40 -3.28
N GLY A 273 -12.35 -9.67 -2.92
CA GLY A 273 -13.28 -10.44 -3.74
C GLY A 273 -13.53 -9.80 -5.11
N SER A 274 -13.72 -8.49 -5.15
CA SER A 274 -13.87 -7.76 -6.41
C SER A 274 -12.61 -7.76 -7.26
N SER A 275 -11.42 -7.74 -6.64
CA SER A 275 -10.16 -7.90 -7.35
C SER A 275 -10.01 -9.31 -7.98
N GLN A 276 -10.52 -10.36 -7.32
CA GLN A 276 -10.58 -11.69 -7.92
C GLN A 276 -11.63 -11.76 -9.05
N LEU A 277 -12.81 -11.14 -8.85
CA LEU A 277 -13.83 -11.03 -9.88
C LEU A 277 -13.31 -10.31 -11.12
N ASN A 278 -12.44 -9.31 -10.95
CA ASN A 278 -11.80 -8.61 -12.06
C ASN A 278 -11.05 -9.55 -13.00
N SER A 279 -10.41 -10.60 -12.50
CA SER A 279 -9.73 -11.60 -13.34
C SER A 279 -10.69 -12.39 -14.23
N VAL A 280 -11.93 -12.58 -13.79
CA VAL A 280 -13.00 -13.20 -14.57
C VAL A 280 -13.55 -12.21 -15.62
N LEU A 281 -13.76 -10.94 -15.23
CA LEU A 281 -14.23 -9.90 -16.12
C LEU A 281 -13.26 -9.65 -17.29
N LEU A 282 -11.95 -9.74 -17.05
CA LEU A 282 -10.93 -9.59 -18.08
C LEU A 282 -10.96 -10.66 -19.19
N ARG A 283 -11.71 -11.75 -19.02
CA ARG A 283 -11.91 -12.73 -20.08
C ARG A 283 -12.82 -12.21 -21.20
N THR A 284 -13.69 -11.26 -20.88
CA THR A 284 -14.71 -10.74 -21.81
C THR A 284 -14.60 -9.24 -22.04
N TRP A 285 -14.04 -8.48 -21.09
CA TRP A 285 -13.99 -7.02 -21.10
C TRP A 285 -12.54 -6.52 -21.11
N LYS A 286 -12.29 -5.41 -21.80
CA LYS A 286 -10.97 -4.74 -21.79
C LYS A 286 -10.78 -3.98 -20.48
N SER A 287 -9.53 -3.92 -19.98
CA SER A 287 -9.16 -3.17 -18.76
C SER A 287 -9.72 -1.75 -18.72
N GLU A 288 -9.68 -1.04 -19.86
CA GLU A 288 -10.20 0.34 -19.97
C GLU A 288 -11.71 0.43 -19.74
N GLN A 289 -12.48 -0.59 -20.17
CA GLN A 289 -13.94 -0.62 -20.00
C GLN A 289 -14.26 -0.86 -18.53
N ILE A 290 -13.54 -1.81 -17.90
CA ILE A 290 -13.70 -2.15 -16.48
C ILE A 290 -13.40 -0.91 -15.61
N ILE A 291 -12.24 -0.25 -15.83
CA ILE A 291 -11.89 0.97 -15.09
C ILE A 291 -12.98 2.03 -15.19
N ARG A 292 -13.48 2.29 -16.40
CA ARG A 292 -14.48 3.33 -16.63
C ARG A 292 -15.77 3.03 -15.88
N ILE A 293 -16.31 1.83 -15.98
CA ILE A 293 -17.55 1.43 -15.32
C ILE A 293 -17.37 1.44 -13.82
N ALA A 294 -16.28 0.86 -13.30
CA ALA A 294 -15.99 0.83 -11.89
C ALA A 294 -15.84 2.25 -11.30
N LEU A 295 -15.21 3.19 -12.01
CA LEU A 295 -15.11 4.59 -11.57
C LEU A 295 -16.46 5.31 -11.56
N PHE A 296 -17.35 5.08 -12.56
CA PHE A 296 -18.68 5.64 -12.50
C PHE A 296 -19.48 5.15 -11.29
N LEU A 297 -19.40 3.84 -10.99
CA LEU A 297 -20.03 3.26 -9.81
C LEU A 297 -19.39 3.79 -8.51
N GLN A 298 -18.06 3.96 -8.49
CA GLN A 298 -17.33 4.50 -7.34
C GLN A 298 -17.72 5.96 -7.06
N VAL A 299 -17.89 6.79 -8.11
CA VAL A 299 -18.41 8.15 -7.98
C VAL A 299 -19.84 8.15 -7.45
N ALA A 300 -20.73 7.33 -8.03
CA ALA A 300 -22.11 7.22 -7.57
C ALA A 300 -22.19 6.83 -6.09
N THR A 301 -21.47 5.79 -5.67
CA THR A 301 -21.45 5.34 -4.26
C THR A 301 -20.82 6.38 -3.33
N GLY A 302 -19.74 7.05 -3.76
CA GLY A 302 -19.09 8.12 -2.99
C GLY A 302 -20.00 9.33 -2.78
N LEU A 303 -20.70 9.76 -3.83
CA LEU A 303 -21.66 10.86 -3.75
C LEU A 303 -22.88 10.49 -2.90
N THR A 304 -23.39 9.26 -3.01
CA THR A 304 -24.48 8.76 -2.15
C THR A 304 -24.07 8.74 -0.67
N LEU A 305 -22.85 8.29 -0.38
CA LEU A 305 -22.31 8.32 0.98
C LEU A 305 -22.18 9.75 1.51
N LEU A 306 -21.68 10.68 0.69
CA LEU A 306 -21.55 12.09 1.07
C LEU A 306 -22.93 12.74 1.31
N THR A 307 -23.83 12.62 0.35
CA THR A 307 -25.17 13.23 0.46
C THR A 307 -25.97 12.65 1.61
N GLY A 308 -25.88 11.33 1.84
CA GLY A 308 -26.52 10.69 2.98
C GLY A 308 -25.98 11.17 4.33
N ASN A 309 -24.67 11.41 4.45
CA ASN A 309 -24.07 12.00 5.66
C ASN A 309 -24.45 13.48 5.84
N LEU A 310 -24.54 14.26 4.76
CA LEU A 310 -24.98 15.66 4.82
C LEU A 310 -26.45 15.79 5.29
N LEU A 311 -27.30 14.86 4.87
CA LEU A 311 -28.72 14.82 5.27
C LEU A 311 -28.94 14.16 6.64
N GLY A 312 -27.92 13.62 7.28
CA GLY A 312 -28.02 12.92 8.56
C GLY A 312 -28.81 11.62 8.51
N GLY A 313 -29.02 11.05 7.31
CA GLY A 313 -29.90 9.89 7.08
C GLY A 313 -29.20 8.52 7.12
N LEU A 314 -27.87 8.45 7.32
CA LEU A 314 -27.13 7.18 7.27
C LEU A 314 -26.93 6.59 8.66
N GLY A 315 -27.43 5.38 8.87
CA GLY A 315 -27.07 4.54 10.00
C GLY A 315 -25.82 3.70 9.75
N LEU A 316 -25.39 2.96 10.76
CA LEU A 316 -24.19 2.11 10.72
C LEU A 316 -24.17 1.15 9.51
N PHE A 317 -25.23 0.39 9.30
CA PHE A 317 -25.29 -0.62 8.23
C PHE A 317 -25.28 -0.01 6.84
N SER A 318 -25.97 1.12 6.63
CA SER A 318 -25.97 1.84 5.35
C SER A 318 -24.59 2.39 5.04
N THR A 319 -23.90 2.92 6.05
CA THR A 319 -22.51 3.41 5.92
C THR A 319 -21.55 2.28 5.55
N ILE A 320 -21.62 1.14 6.25
CA ILE A 320 -20.81 -0.05 5.95
C ILE A 320 -21.07 -0.52 4.51
N PHE A 321 -22.33 -0.62 4.10
CA PHE A 321 -22.71 -1.09 2.77
C PHE A 321 -22.19 -0.18 1.65
N LEU A 322 -22.31 1.13 1.80
CA LEU A 322 -21.83 2.10 0.80
C LEU A 322 -20.29 2.10 0.70
N ILE A 323 -19.59 2.01 1.84
CA ILE A 323 -18.12 1.89 1.84
C ILE A 323 -17.69 0.56 1.21
N PHE A 324 -18.37 -0.54 1.52
CA PHE A 324 -18.14 -1.84 0.91
C PHE A 324 -18.25 -1.77 -0.62
N LEU A 325 -19.33 -1.20 -1.16
CA LEU A 325 -19.52 -1.03 -2.60
C LEU A 325 -18.44 -0.13 -3.22
N PHE A 326 -18.08 0.98 -2.54
CA PHE A 326 -17.05 1.89 -2.98
C PHE A 326 -15.69 1.17 -3.12
N LEU A 327 -15.34 0.33 -2.16
CA LEU A 327 -14.08 -0.43 -2.18
C LEU A 327 -14.12 -1.65 -3.11
N CYS A 328 -15.29 -2.24 -3.36
CA CYS A 328 -15.45 -3.21 -4.43
C CYS A 328 -15.08 -2.60 -5.80
N CYS A 329 -15.52 -1.38 -6.07
CA CYS A 329 -15.10 -0.67 -7.30
C CYS A 329 -13.59 -0.48 -7.37
N GLN A 330 -12.96 -0.13 -6.25
CA GLN A 330 -11.51 0.02 -6.14
C GLN A 330 -10.75 -1.26 -6.47
N GLY A 331 -11.25 -2.43 -6.05
CA GLY A 331 -10.66 -3.73 -6.36
C GLY A 331 -10.60 -4.04 -7.86
N CYS A 332 -11.48 -3.42 -8.66
CA CYS A 332 -11.43 -3.50 -10.12
C CYS A 332 -10.56 -2.40 -10.75
N VAL A 333 -10.56 -1.18 -10.19
CA VAL A 333 -9.81 -0.04 -10.76
C VAL A 333 -8.30 -0.24 -10.62
N PHE A 334 -7.83 -0.60 -9.42
CA PHE A 334 -6.40 -0.60 -9.10
C PHE A 334 -5.56 -1.56 -9.96
N PRO A 335 -5.90 -2.86 -10.11
CA PRO A 335 -5.07 -3.78 -10.88
C PRO A 335 -5.02 -3.40 -12.37
N ASN A 336 -6.15 -2.97 -12.94
CA ASN A 336 -6.23 -2.58 -14.35
C ASN A 336 -5.46 -1.28 -14.64
N SER A 337 -5.58 -0.27 -13.79
CA SER A 337 -4.86 1.00 -13.95
C SER A 337 -3.35 0.81 -13.78
N SER A 338 -2.93 -0.02 -12.83
CA SER A 338 -1.52 -0.38 -12.63
C SER A 338 -0.94 -1.11 -13.84
N ALA A 339 -1.67 -2.09 -14.39
CA ALA A 339 -1.24 -2.83 -15.58
C ALA A 339 -1.10 -1.90 -16.80
N LEU A 340 -2.09 -1.05 -17.06
CA LEU A 340 -2.07 -0.10 -18.18
C LEU A 340 -0.99 0.98 -18.03
N SER A 341 -0.71 1.45 -16.81
CA SER A 341 0.35 2.43 -16.57
C SER A 341 1.75 1.86 -16.83
N LEU A 342 1.98 0.58 -16.52
CA LEU A 342 3.27 -0.07 -16.67
C LEU A 342 3.50 -0.68 -18.07
N ALA A 343 2.45 -0.85 -18.85
CA ALA A 343 2.50 -1.50 -20.17
C ALA A 343 3.55 -0.91 -21.15
N PRO A 344 3.80 0.43 -21.22
CA PRO A 344 4.80 0.99 -22.12
C PRO A 344 6.25 0.66 -21.77
N PHE A 345 6.52 0.15 -20.54
CA PHE A 345 7.89 0.03 -20.03
C PHE A 345 8.36 -1.41 -19.94
N SER A 346 9.28 -1.81 -20.84
CA SER A 346 9.98 -3.09 -20.79
C SER A 346 11.34 -2.97 -20.09
N THR A 347 12.13 -1.97 -20.45
CA THR A 347 13.50 -1.76 -19.94
C THR A 347 13.53 -1.04 -18.60
N ASN A 348 12.64 -0.07 -18.38
CA ASN A 348 12.58 0.78 -17.19
C ASN A 348 11.43 0.39 -16.22
N ALA A 349 10.96 -0.85 -16.29
CA ALA A 349 9.83 -1.34 -15.49
C ALA A 349 10.03 -1.17 -13.96
N GLY A 350 11.26 -1.27 -13.48
CA GLY A 350 11.62 -1.04 -12.08
C GLY A 350 11.38 0.41 -11.65
N THR A 351 11.89 1.37 -12.45
CA THR A 351 11.70 2.82 -12.22
C THR A 351 10.21 3.20 -12.31
N ALA A 352 9.50 2.67 -13.30
CA ALA A 352 8.06 2.91 -13.46
C ALA A 352 7.24 2.37 -12.28
N SER A 353 7.55 1.17 -11.80
CA SER A 353 6.88 0.58 -10.64
C SER A 353 7.17 1.36 -9.34
N ALA A 354 8.40 1.84 -9.15
CA ALA A 354 8.77 2.65 -7.99
C ALA A 354 8.05 4.00 -8.02
N LEU A 355 7.99 4.65 -9.19
CA LEU A 355 7.27 5.91 -9.36
C LEU A 355 5.76 5.74 -9.12
N LEU A 356 5.16 4.68 -9.67
CA LEU A 356 3.75 4.36 -9.44
C LEU A 356 3.45 4.19 -7.95
N GLY A 357 4.24 3.38 -7.24
CA GLY A 357 4.07 3.17 -5.80
C GLY A 357 4.31 4.43 -4.98
N GLY A 358 5.33 5.22 -5.34
CA GLY A 358 5.62 6.50 -4.70
C GLY A 358 4.47 7.51 -4.86
N ILE A 359 3.94 7.69 -6.08
CA ILE A 359 2.79 8.57 -6.36
C ILE A 359 1.57 8.11 -5.55
N GLN A 360 1.28 6.81 -5.55
CA GLN A 360 0.14 6.25 -4.83
C GLN A 360 0.21 6.53 -3.33
N MET A 361 1.37 6.30 -2.71
CA MET A 361 1.56 6.55 -1.28
C MET A 361 1.60 8.03 -0.94
N CYS A 362 2.13 8.88 -1.82
CA CYS A 362 2.12 10.32 -1.65
C CYS A 362 0.68 10.88 -1.67
N ILE A 363 -0.12 10.50 -2.66
CA ILE A 363 -1.54 10.88 -2.73
C ILE A 363 -2.30 10.32 -1.54
N GLY A 364 -2.03 9.06 -1.13
CA GLY A 364 -2.60 8.45 0.06
C GLY A 364 -2.29 9.22 1.34
N ALA A 365 -1.07 9.71 1.49
CA ALA A 365 -0.65 10.55 2.63
C ALA A 365 -1.40 11.87 2.68
N LEU A 366 -1.47 12.57 1.53
CA LEU A 366 -2.21 13.83 1.41
C LEU A 366 -3.69 13.64 1.74
N THR A 367 -4.29 12.57 1.24
CA THR A 367 -5.68 12.22 1.47
C THR A 367 -5.95 11.90 2.94
N SER A 368 -5.09 11.07 3.55
CA SER A 368 -5.17 10.77 4.99
C SER A 368 -5.03 12.02 5.85
N ALA A 369 -4.08 12.90 5.54
CA ALA A 369 -3.90 14.18 6.23
C ALA A 369 -5.13 15.09 6.05
N SER A 370 -5.69 15.16 4.84
CA SER A 370 -6.89 15.96 4.56
C SER A 370 -8.08 15.53 5.42
N VAL A 371 -8.30 14.23 5.61
CA VAL A 371 -9.35 13.73 6.51
C VAL A 371 -9.13 14.19 7.95
N GLY A 372 -7.88 14.15 8.43
CA GLY A 372 -7.53 14.64 9.76
C GLY A 372 -7.73 16.16 9.92
N TRP A 373 -7.27 16.96 8.95
CA TRP A 373 -7.38 18.44 9.00
C TRP A 373 -8.81 18.93 8.85
N LEU A 374 -9.63 18.25 8.04
CA LEU A 374 -11.04 18.60 7.84
C LEU A 374 -11.96 18.05 8.94
N SER A 375 -11.41 17.33 9.92
CA SER A 375 -12.17 16.71 10.99
C SER A 375 -13.05 17.74 11.74
N ASN A 376 -14.35 17.50 11.75
CA ASN A 376 -15.38 18.37 12.30
C ASN A 376 -16.39 17.62 13.20
N GLN A 377 -15.95 16.52 13.77
CA GLN A 377 -16.78 15.65 14.63
C GLN A 377 -17.98 15.01 13.92
N THR A 378 -17.92 14.87 12.59
CA THR A 378 -18.93 14.21 11.76
C THR A 378 -18.29 13.19 10.82
N ALA A 379 -19.11 12.39 10.10
CA ALA A 379 -18.66 11.50 9.04
C ALA A 379 -18.41 12.23 7.69
N ILE A 380 -18.73 13.54 7.61
CA ILE A 380 -18.66 14.31 6.37
C ILE A 380 -17.24 14.39 5.81
N PRO A 381 -16.17 14.69 6.58
CA PRO A 381 -14.82 14.79 6.03
C PRO A 381 -14.36 13.53 5.31
N MET A 382 -14.59 12.36 5.91
CA MET A 382 -14.23 11.08 5.28
C MET A 382 -14.99 10.88 3.96
N SER A 383 -16.31 11.03 3.97
CA SER A 383 -17.16 10.81 2.79
C SER A 383 -16.91 11.86 1.69
N ALA A 384 -16.66 13.12 2.06
CA ALA A 384 -16.34 14.18 1.11
C ALA A 384 -15.00 13.93 0.39
N VAL A 385 -13.97 13.54 1.14
CA VAL A 385 -12.66 13.21 0.56
C VAL A 385 -12.75 11.97 -0.30
N MET A 386 -13.49 10.92 0.11
CA MET A 386 -13.74 9.73 -0.72
C MET A 386 -14.42 10.10 -2.04
N ALA A 387 -15.49 10.89 -2.00
CA ALA A 387 -16.22 11.33 -3.19
C ALA A 387 -15.35 12.20 -4.11
N ALA A 388 -14.60 13.15 -3.54
CA ALA A 388 -13.67 14.00 -4.28
C ALA A 388 -12.58 13.19 -5.01
N CYS A 389 -12.01 12.19 -4.36
CA CYS A 389 -11.02 11.29 -4.95
C CYS A 389 -11.63 10.51 -6.14
N ALA A 390 -12.82 9.97 -6.00
CA ALA A 390 -13.50 9.22 -7.08
C ALA A 390 -13.82 10.12 -8.29
N VAL A 391 -14.35 11.33 -8.06
CA VAL A 391 -14.64 12.32 -9.11
C VAL A 391 -13.35 12.75 -9.82
N THR A 392 -12.30 13.05 -9.06
CA THR A 392 -10.99 13.43 -9.61
C THR A 392 -10.39 12.30 -10.45
N ALA A 393 -10.44 11.06 -9.98
CA ALA A 393 -9.95 9.89 -10.72
C ALA A 393 -10.70 9.71 -12.06
N LEU A 394 -12.02 9.84 -12.05
CA LEU A 394 -12.82 9.76 -13.26
C LEU A 394 -12.48 10.90 -14.23
N THR A 395 -12.32 12.12 -13.74
CA THR A 395 -11.94 13.29 -14.54
C THR A 395 -10.56 13.08 -15.21
N ILE A 396 -9.56 12.61 -14.44
CA ILE A 396 -8.23 12.30 -14.97
C ILE A 396 -8.33 11.23 -16.07
N LEU A 397 -9.10 10.17 -15.87
CA LEU A 397 -9.28 9.12 -16.86
C LEU A 397 -9.88 9.67 -18.16
N LEU A 398 -10.96 10.46 -18.07
CA LEU A 398 -11.67 10.99 -19.23
C LEU A 398 -10.81 11.98 -20.03
N LEU A 399 -10.10 12.88 -19.36
CA LEU A 399 -9.20 13.84 -19.99
C LEU A 399 -7.95 13.15 -20.57
N GLY A 400 -7.30 12.29 -19.81
CA GLY A 400 -6.08 11.62 -20.24
C GLY A 400 -6.30 10.69 -21.43
N ARG A 401 -7.44 10.01 -21.51
CA ARG A 401 -7.78 9.18 -22.70
C ARG A 401 -7.93 10.02 -23.99
N LYS A 402 -8.38 11.26 -23.90
CA LYS A 402 -8.42 12.15 -25.08
C LYS A 402 -7.00 12.44 -25.56
N ILE A 403 -6.06 12.69 -24.64
CA ILE A 403 -4.65 12.96 -24.97
C ILE A 403 -4.00 11.74 -25.63
N ILE A 404 -4.18 10.55 -25.05
CA ILE A 404 -3.62 9.30 -25.60
C ILE A 404 -4.14 9.06 -27.02
N ARG A 405 -5.44 9.22 -27.27
CA ARG A 405 -6.02 9.04 -28.60
C ARG A 405 -5.47 10.02 -29.62
N TYR A 406 -5.31 11.29 -29.24
CA TYR A 406 -4.77 12.33 -30.11
C TYR A 406 -3.34 12.01 -30.55
N GLN A 407 -2.49 11.56 -29.63
CA GLN A 407 -1.11 11.18 -29.94
C GLN A 407 -1.04 9.93 -30.83
N THR A 408 -1.88 8.93 -30.58
CA THR A 408 -1.94 7.73 -31.44
C THR A 408 -2.35 8.08 -32.87
N GLN A 409 -3.24 9.05 -33.07
CA GLN A 409 -3.64 9.51 -34.39
C GLN A 409 -2.51 10.29 -35.11
N GLN A 410 -1.73 11.09 -34.37
CA GLN A 410 -0.59 11.82 -34.97
C GLN A 410 0.59 10.89 -35.31
N ALA A 411 0.76 9.77 -34.63
CA ALA A 411 1.81 8.80 -34.90
C ALA A 411 1.52 7.89 -36.13
N VAL A 412 0.28 7.89 -36.63
CA VAL A 412 -0.17 7.11 -37.80
C VAL A 412 -0.18 7.94 -39.08
N VAL A 413 -0.07 9.27 -39.00
CA VAL A 413 0.09 10.20 -40.08
C VAL A 413 1.55 10.53 -40.29
#